data_88761930fc69decd440a5ef2ac910da9
#
_entry.id   88761930fc69decd440a5ef2ac910da9
#
_cell.length_a   1.000
_cell.length_b   1.000
_cell.length_c   1.000
_cell.angle_alpha   90.00
_cell.angle_beta   90.00
_cell.angle_gamma   90.00
#
_symmetry.space_group_name_H-M   'P 1'
#
loop_
_entity.id
_entity.type
_entity.pdbx_description
1 polymer ?
#
loop_
_entity_poly.entity_id
_entity_poly.type
_entity_poly.pdbx_seq_one_letter_code
_entity_poly.pdbx_strand_id
1 'polypeptide(L)'
;MFLNKITLAGAFMALGTTAMAGCGISSGNVKILSNDFPAIQSVTAAASTCAGGGVTVEANLTKDHKDIMVAALTANPAQYTSVIASNSTLVTLMNDGLVRSLDALVAKHGDGLNPSQMITVDGKIMAVAFGANAQHLFSRSDILKKAGVNSIPATYEDVLAAAKAIKSAGLMDYPVALNTAAGWNLGEEFVNMYMGTGADFFKPGTAEVAVNNDHGVATLNMLKSLVAYSNPDYLTYDSNATQAEWEAGNLALATMWGTRGGAVLDDEGSTKAVSSNTVLTGAPTWGNNARPASTLWWDGIAISANISDEDAEATFIAMMKGISSDVIQANNSDTVWLGAGYMPSAASAGVSATAAAGAAPYPMLPFMGTLHGALGAEISDFLQGSESAEQALADVEAAYTAAATEKGFLN
;
A
#
# COMPACT_ATOMS: atom_id res chain seq x y z
N MET A 1 -31.85 -66.71 50.99
CA MET A 1 -32.53 -65.68 50.24
C MET A 1 -31.45 -64.79 49.66
N PHE A 2 -30.95 -65.11 48.44
CA PHE A 2 -29.85 -64.44 47.76
C PHE A 2 -30.41 -63.44 46.76
N LEU A 3 -30.11 -62.16 46.93
CA LEU A 3 -30.40 -61.08 45.92
C LEU A 3 -29.21 -60.95 44.97
N ASN A 4 -29.47 -61.30 43.72
CA ASN A 4 -28.55 -60.98 42.61
C ASN A 4 -28.59 -59.48 42.26
N LYS A 5 -27.44 -58.83 42.32
CA LYS A 5 -27.24 -57.48 41.77
C LYS A 5 -26.81 -57.62 40.31
N ILE A 6 -27.67 -57.16 39.41
CA ILE A 6 -27.35 -57.00 37.98
C ILE A 6 -26.67 -55.63 37.82
N THR A 7 -25.42 -55.64 37.43
CA THR A 7 -24.67 -54.43 37.10
C THR A 7 -24.82 -54.15 35.59
N LEU A 8 -25.57 -53.09 35.23
CA LEU A 8 -25.68 -52.61 33.84
C LEU A 8 -24.42 -51.80 33.57
N ALA A 9 -23.53 -52.26 32.70
CA ALA A 9 -22.43 -51.50 32.14
C ALA A 9 -22.95 -50.69 30.97
N GLY A 10 -23.17 -49.38 31.16
CA GLY A 10 -23.48 -48.43 30.08
C GLY A 10 -22.22 -48.07 29.32
N ALA A 11 -22.14 -48.48 28.06
CA ALA A 11 -21.12 -48.03 27.16
C ALA A 11 -21.44 -46.59 26.73
N PHE A 12 -20.68 -45.62 27.27
CA PHE A 12 -20.66 -44.26 26.71
C PHE A 12 -19.89 -44.27 25.39
N MET A 13 -20.55 -44.25 24.24
CA MET A 13 -19.97 -43.87 22.99
C MET A 13 -19.69 -42.35 23.08
N ALA A 14 -18.44 -41.95 23.25
CA ALA A 14 -18.01 -40.60 23.02
C ALA A 14 -18.09 -40.32 21.49
N LEU A 15 -19.16 -39.70 21.05
CA LEU A 15 -19.17 -39.04 19.75
C LEU A 15 -18.15 -37.90 19.79
N GLY A 16 -16.95 -38.18 19.26
CA GLY A 16 -15.97 -37.13 18.97
C GLY A 16 -16.56 -36.16 17.96
N THR A 17 -17.09 -35.04 18.43
CA THR A 17 -17.32 -33.90 17.58
C THR A 17 -15.94 -33.41 17.13
N THR A 18 -15.54 -33.76 15.93
CA THR A 18 -14.46 -33.04 15.26
C THR A 18 -14.92 -31.57 15.22
N ALA A 19 -14.29 -30.72 16.03
CA ALA A 19 -14.46 -29.29 15.93
C ALA A 19 -14.03 -28.91 14.50
N MET A 20 -14.97 -28.62 13.63
CA MET A 20 -14.67 -28.04 12.32
C MET A 20 -13.99 -26.72 12.59
N ALA A 21 -12.86 -26.47 11.92
CA ALA A 21 -12.23 -25.15 11.92
C ALA A 21 -13.29 -24.09 11.54
N GLY A 22 -13.23 -22.93 12.16
CA GLY A 22 -14.30 -21.94 12.13
C GLY A 22 -14.71 -21.40 10.75
N CYS A 23 -14.00 -21.80 9.65
CA CYS A 23 -14.23 -21.32 8.28
C CYS A 23 -14.53 -22.46 7.30
N GLY A 24 -14.84 -23.68 7.77
CA GLY A 24 -15.10 -24.83 6.87
C GLY A 24 -13.85 -25.44 6.25
N ILE A 25 -12.65 -25.06 6.70
CA ILE A 25 -11.37 -25.64 6.27
C ILE A 25 -11.13 -26.92 7.07
N SER A 26 -10.77 -28.02 6.39
CA SER A 26 -10.54 -29.31 7.07
C SER A 26 -9.10 -29.46 7.57
N SER A 27 -8.13 -28.93 6.86
CA SER A 27 -6.69 -28.97 7.16
C SER A 27 -5.94 -27.96 6.32
N GLY A 28 -4.69 -27.67 6.69
CA GLY A 28 -3.78 -26.83 5.91
C GLY A 28 -3.03 -25.80 6.76
N ASN A 29 -1.96 -25.28 6.17
CA ASN A 29 -1.13 -24.25 6.80
C ASN A 29 -1.32 -22.94 6.03
N VAL A 30 -1.70 -21.88 6.75
CA VAL A 30 -1.85 -20.54 6.21
C VAL A 30 -0.74 -19.68 6.81
N LYS A 31 0.15 -19.18 5.94
CA LYS A 31 1.26 -18.30 6.32
C LYS A 31 1.26 -17.08 5.44
N ILE A 32 1.02 -15.92 6.02
CA ILE A 32 0.80 -14.66 5.32
C ILE A 32 2.01 -13.76 5.51
N LEU A 33 2.54 -13.18 4.43
CA LEU A 33 3.55 -12.12 4.46
C LEU A 33 2.97 -10.82 3.95
N SER A 34 3.14 -9.74 4.70
CA SER A 34 2.69 -8.40 4.27
C SER A 34 3.49 -7.28 4.93
N ASN A 35 3.30 -6.07 4.41
CA ASN A 35 3.56 -4.85 5.16
C ASN A 35 2.67 -4.78 6.41
N ASP A 36 2.98 -3.85 7.32
CA ASP A 36 2.20 -3.61 8.54
C ASP A 36 1.39 -2.31 8.39
N PHE A 37 0.05 -2.44 8.34
CA PHE A 37 -0.89 -1.33 8.28
C PHE A 37 -2.30 -1.77 8.71
N PRO A 38 -3.20 -0.84 9.14
CA PRO A 38 -4.47 -1.20 9.79
C PRO A 38 -5.32 -2.22 9.03
N ALA A 39 -5.54 -2.03 7.72
CA ALA A 39 -6.41 -2.94 6.96
C ALA A 39 -5.89 -4.39 6.94
N ILE A 40 -4.56 -4.61 6.81
CA ILE A 40 -4.03 -5.99 6.82
C ILE A 40 -4.03 -6.59 8.22
N GLN A 41 -3.88 -5.78 9.26
CA GLN A 41 -4.06 -6.24 10.64
C GLN A 41 -5.48 -6.78 10.84
N SER A 42 -6.50 -6.05 10.40
CA SER A 42 -7.91 -6.47 10.45
C SER A 42 -8.17 -7.73 9.62
N VAL A 43 -7.61 -7.81 8.39
CA VAL A 43 -7.71 -8.98 7.51
C VAL A 43 -7.09 -10.22 8.15
N THR A 44 -5.87 -10.10 8.68
CA THR A 44 -5.16 -11.25 9.27
C THR A 44 -5.74 -11.66 10.62
N ALA A 45 -6.25 -10.71 11.43
CA ALA A 45 -6.98 -11.02 12.65
C ALA A 45 -8.23 -11.84 12.36
N ALA A 46 -9.02 -11.48 11.35
CA ALA A 46 -10.20 -12.23 10.95
C ALA A 46 -9.83 -13.59 10.33
N ALA A 47 -8.80 -13.66 9.48
CA ALA A 47 -8.29 -14.91 8.93
C ALA A 47 -7.82 -15.88 10.02
N SER A 48 -7.22 -15.38 11.11
CA SER A 48 -6.75 -16.18 12.24
C SER A 48 -7.86 -16.91 12.98
N THR A 49 -9.12 -16.44 12.87
CA THR A 49 -10.28 -17.13 13.43
C THR A 49 -10.57 -18.48 12.75
N CYS A 50 -9.96 -18.72 11.57
CA CYS A 50 -10.06 -20.00 10.87
C CYS A 50 -9.10 -21.07 11.45
N ALA A 51 -8.21 -20.73 12.35
CA ALA A 51 -7.30 -21.67 12.99
C ALA A 51 -8.05 -22.68 13.88
N GLY A 52 -7.55 -23.91 13.93
CA GLY A 52 -8.11 -25.03 14.72
C GLY A 52 -8.42 -26.24 13.87
N GLY A 53 -8.67 -27.39 14.48
CA GLY A 53 -9.07 -28.61 13.77
C GLY A 53 -8.07 -29.14 12.73
N GLY A 54 -6.76 -28.80 12.85
CA GLY A 54 -5.74 -29.15 11.86
C GLY A 54 -5.34 -28.01 10.93
N VAL A 55 -5.90 -26.82 11.12
CA VAL A 55 -5.55 -25.60 10.37
C VAL A 55 -4.68 -24.68 11.23
N THR A 56 -3.54 -24.24 10.70
CA THR A 56 -2.72 -23.18 11.29
C THR A 56 -2.87 -21.89 10.51
N VAL A 57 -2.89 -20.74 11.20
CA VAL A 57 -2.88 -19.41 10.54
C VAL A 57 -1.86 -18.54 11.24
N GLU A 58 -0.86 -18.11 10.49
CA GLU A 58 0.25 -17.26 10.95
C GLU A 58 0.40 -16.08 10.01
N ALA A 59 0.69 -14.89 10.55
CA ALA A 59 0.97 -13.70 9.77
C ALA A 59 2.30 -13.07 10.21
N ASN A 60 3.13 -12.72 9.24
CA ASN A 60 4.31 -11.90 9.41
C ASN A 60 4.05 -10.53 8.76
N LEU A 61 3.80 -9.54 9.61
CA LEU A 61 3.57 -8.15 9.19
C LEU A 61 4.85 -7.37 9.45
N THR A 62 5.53 -6.94 8.38
CA THR A 62 6.81 -6.26 8.47
C THR A 62 6.99 -5.25 7.34
N LYS A 63 7.59 -4.10 7.65
CA LYS A 63 7.96 -3.10 6.64
C LYS A 63 8.94 -3.63 5.58
N ASP A 64 9.73 -4.66 5.95
CA ASP A 64 10.75 -5.27 5.08
C ASP A 64 10.18 -6.37 4.16
N HIS A 65 8.84 -6.51 4.10
CA HIS A 65 8.15 -7.57 3.33
C HIS A 65 8.58 -7.65 1.86
N LYS A 66 8.84 -6.51 1.22
CA LYS A 66 9.26 -6.47 -0.20
C LYS A 66 10.65 -7.07 -0.41
N ASP A 67 11.55 -6.84 0.54
CA ASP A 67 12.94 -7.31 0.44
C ASP A 67 13.06 -8.83 0.64
N ILE A 68 12.19 -9.41 1.46
CA ILE A 68 12.21 -10.84 1.77
C ILE A 68 11.28 -11.67 0.88
N MET A 69 10.30 -11.06 0.23
CA MET A 69 9.19 -11.73 -0.47
C MET A 69 9.68 -12.70 -1.55
N VAL A 70 10.54 -12.26 -2.46
CA VAL A 70 11.02 -13.09 -3.58
C VAL A 70 11.80 -14.30 -3.05
N ALA A 71 12.75 -14.10 -2.15
CA ALA A 71 13.55 -15.19 -1.58
C ALA A 71 12.67 -16.20 -0.82
N ALA A 72 11.70 -15.71 -0.04
CA ALA A 72 10.80 -16.54 0.74
C ALA A 72 9.85 -17.39 -0.13
N LEU A 73 9.39 -16.87 -1.27
CA LEU A 73 8.53 -17.61 -2.19
C LEU A 73 9.31 -18.56 -3.12
N THR A 74 10.60 -18.31 -3.37
CA THR A 74 11.47 -19.18 -4.14
C THR A 74 11.81 -20.49 -3.40
N ALA A 75 11.69 -20.51 -2.08
CA ALA A 75 11.92 -21.70 -1.27
C ALA A 75 11.00 -22.88 -1.70
N ASN A 76 11.41 -24.12 -1.45
CA ASN A 76 10.64 -25.33 -1.78
C ASN A 76 10.42 -26.21 -0.54
N PRO A 77 9.20 -26.25 0.05
CA PRO A 77 8.04 -25.40 -0.26
C PRO A 77 8.28 -23.93 0.06
N ALA A 78 7.44 -23.03 -0.49
CA ALA A 78 7.49 -21.61 -0.17
C ALA A 78 7.29 -21.37 1.34
N GLN A 79 8.01 -20.40 1.91
CA GLN A 79 7.93 -20.10 3.35
C GLN A 79 6.58 -19.48 3.74
N TYR A 80 5.93 -18.79 2.81
CA TYR A 80 4.59 -18.21 2.98
C TYR A 80 3.64 -18.77 1.94
N THR A 81 2.40 -18.99 2.34
CA THR A 81 1.35 -19.49 1.43
C THR A 81 0.63 -18.35 0.71
N SER A 82 0.66 -17.15 1.30
CA SER A 82 0.15 -15.92 0.69
C SER A 82 1.09 -14.77 0.94
N VAL A 83 1.13 -13.87 -0.04
CA VAL A 83 1.71 -12.54 0.11
C VAL A 83 0.66 -11.49 -0.25
N ILE A 84 0.70 -10.36 0.44
CA ILE A 84 -0.06 -9.21 -0.02
C ILE A 84 0.75 -8.50 -1.09
N ALA A 85 0.23 -8.61 -2.30
CA ALA A 85 0.81 -8.01 -3.50
C ALA A 85 0.15 -6.66 -3.80
N SER A 86 0.82 -5.88 -4.61
CA SER A 86 0.35 -4.60 -5.12
C SER A 86 0.73 -4.45 -6.59
N ASN A 87 0.38 -3.33 -7.19
CA ASN A 87 0.78 -2.96 -8.54
C ASN A 87 2.30 -3.16 -8.80
N SER A 88 3.14 -2.80 -7.81
CA SER A 88 4.59 -2.84 -7.97
C SER A 88 5.20 -4.23 -7.81
N THR A 89 4.52 -5.17 -7.16
CA THR A 89 5.11 -6.47 -6.82
C THR A 89 4.52 -7.63 -7.62
N LEU A 90 3.24 -7.58 -7.98
CA LEU A 90 2.56 -8.71 -8.63
C LEU A 90 3.25 -9.14 -9.92
N VAL A 91 3.60 -8.21 -10.80
CA VAL A 91 4.18 -8.54 -12.11
C VAL A 91 5.55 -9.22 -11.94
N THR A 92 6.38 -8.76 -11.01
CA THR A 92 7.66 -9.42 -10.71
C THR A 92 7.43 -10.84 -10.20
N LEU A 93 6.52 -11.04 -9.24
CA LEU A 93 6.20 -12.37 -8.71
C LEU A 93 5.66 -13.32 -9.79
N MET A 94 4.89 -12.81 -10.74
CA MET A 94 4.38 -13.58 -11.87
C MET A 94 5.50 -13.96 -12.85
N ASN A 95 6.37 -13.02 -13.21
CA ASN A 95 7.49 -13.29 -14.13
C ASN A 95 8.44 -14.36 -13.57
N ASP A 96 8.65 -14.36 -12.26
CA ASP A 96 9.47 -15.32 -11.56
C ASP A 96 8.74 -16.65 -11.27
N GLY A 97 7.46 -16.77 -11.67
CA GLY A 97 6.63 -17.96 -11.44
C GLY A 97 6.33 -18.26 -9.97
N LEU A 98 6.36 -17.24 -9.10
CA LEU A 98 6.26 -17.39 -7.65
C LEU A 98 4.82 -17.39 -7.13
N VAL A 99 3.86 -16.94 -7.92
CA VAL A 99 2.43 -16.92 -7.59
C VAL A 99 1.62 -17.73 -8.61
N ARG A 100 0.53 -18.33 -8.15
CA ARG A 100 -0.37 -19.15 -8.98
C ARG A 100 -1.60 -18.38 -9.45
N SER A 101 -2.23 -18.83 -10.57
CA SER A 101 -3.57 -18.40 -10.94
C SER A 101 -4.57 -18.78 -9.85
N LEU A 102 -5.51 -17.86 -9.60
CA LEU A 102 -6.59 -18.02 -8.63
C LEU A 102 -7.92 -18.44 -9.28
N ASP A 103 -7.99 -18.64 -10.60
CA ASP A 103 -9.25 -18.91 -11.32
C ASP A 103 -10.06 -20.05 -10.70
N ALA A 104 -9.40 -21.19 -10.40
CA ALA A 104 -10.06 -22.34 -9.79
C ALA A 104 -10.53 -22.06 -8.36
N LEU A 105 -9.74 -21.35 -7.57
CA LEU A 105 -10.09 -20.98 -6.19
C LEU A 105 -11.22 -19.96 -6.15
N VAL A 106 -11.19 -18.97 -7.02
CA VAL A 106 -12.26 -17.98 -7.19
C VAL A 106 -13.56 -18.66 -7.65
N ALA A 107 -13.49 -19.56 -8.63
CA ALA A 107 -14.67 -20.30 -9.09
C ALA A 107 -15.30 -21.16 -8.00
N LYS A 108 -14.52 -21.66 -7.03
CA LYS A 108 -14.99 -22.54 -5.95
C LYS A 108 -15.40 -21.78 -4.69
N HIS A 109 -14.69 -20.71 -4.34
CA HIS A 109 -14.80 -20.03 -3.04
C HIS A 109 -14.91 -18.50 -3.15
N GLY A 110 -15.02 -17.95 -4.37
CA GLY A 110 -15.06 -16.51 -4.61
C GLY A 110 -16.45 -15.89 -4.56
N ASP A 111 -17.44 -16.56 -4.00
CA ASP A 111 -18.79 -16.02 -3.88
C ASP A 111 -18.78 -14.68 -3.13
N GLY A 112 -19.42 -13.67 -3.72
CA GLY A 112 -19.47 -12.31 -3.15
C GLY A 112 -18.32 -11.39 -3.52
N LEU A 113 -17.31 -11.85 -4.27
CA LEU A 113 -16.27 -10.97 -4.81
C LEU A 113 -16.85 -10.07 -5.92
N ASN A 114 -16.52 -8.78 -5.85
CA ASN A 114 -16.81 -7.84 -6.92
C ASN A 114 -15.85 -8.06 -8.10
N PRO A 115 -16.26 -7.86 -9.35
CA PRO A 115 -15.38 -7.95 -10.51
C PRO A 115 -14.12 -7.07 -10.40
N SER A 116 -14.23 -5.89 -9.77
CA SER A 116 -13.10 -4.97 -9.55
C SER A 116 -12.04 -5.47 -8.59
N GLN A 117 -12.34 -6.50 -7.78
CA GLN A 117 -11.37 -7.13 -6.88
C GLN A 117 -10.48 -8.15 -7.61
N MET A 118 -10.93 -8.67 -8.75
CA MET A 118 -10.21 -9.71 -9.50
C MET A 118 -9.14 -9.08 -10.39
N ILE A 119 -7.90 -9.05 -9.92
CA ILE A 119 -6.77 -8.53 -10.69
C ILE A 119 -6.37 -9.57 -11.73
N THR A 120 -6.69 -9.25 -12.98
CA THR A 120 -6.48 -10.15 -14.11
C THR A 120 -5.27 -9.70 -14.93
N VAL A 121 -4.34 -10.63 -15.15
CA VAL A 121 -3.17 -10.45 -16.00
C VAL A 121 -3.11 -11.62 -16.98
N ASP A 122 -2.94 -11.34 -18.26
CA ASP A 122 -2.93 -12.33 -19.34
C ASP A 122 -4.12 -13.29 -19.30
N GLY A 123 -5.31 -12.76 -18.95
CA GLY A 123 -6.56 -13.50 -18.90
C GLY A 123 -6.73 -14.43 -17.69
N LYS A 124 -5.82 -14.38 -16.70
CA LYS A 124 -5.87 -15.17 -15.46
C LYS A 124 -6.03 -14.25 -14.27
N ILE A 125 -6.84 -14.65 -13.29
CA ILE A 125 -6.94 -13.96 -12.01
C ILE A 125 -5.68 -14.29 -11.20
N MET A 126 -4.84 -13.28 -10.93
CA MET A 126 -3.56 -13.45 -10.25
C MET A 126 -3.55 -12.93 -8.83
N ALA A 127 -4.49 -12.05 -8.48
CA ALA A 127 -4.70 -11.58 -7.12
C ALA A 127 -6.18 -11.20 -6.88
N VAL A 128 -6.59 -11.21 -5.61
CA VAL A 128 -7.86 -10.64 -5.16
C VAL A 128 -7.57 -9.37 -4.38
N ALA A 129 -7.82 -8.22 -5.00
CA ALA A 129 -7.64 -6.92 -4.36
C ALA A 129 -8.71 -6.68 -3.28
N PHE A 130 -8.31 -6.16 -2.14
CA PHE A 130 -9.22 -5.84 -1.05
C PHE A 130 -9.27 -4.35 -0.72
N GLY A 131 -8.21 -3.60 -1.00
CA GLY A 131 -8.11 -2.18 -0.70
C GLY A 131 -7.57 -1.38 -1.87
N ALA A 132 -8.08 -0.17 -2.05
CA ALA A 132 -7.53 0.84 -2.94
C ALA A 132 -6.80 1.90 -2.12
N ASN A 133 -5.73 2.45 -2.68
CA ASN A 133 -4.92 3.44 -2.01
C ASN A 133 -4.38 4.47 -3.02
N ALA A 134 -4.04 5.64 -2.52
CA ALA A 134 -3.32 6.68 -3.23
C ALA A 134 -2.69 7.62 -2.20
N GLN A 135 -1.59 8.24 -2.53
CA GLN A 135 -1.15 9.41 -1.76
C GLN A 135 -2.03 10.59 -2.13
N HIS A 136 -2.39 11.39 -1.12
CA HIS A 136 -3.21 12.58 -1.31
C HIS A 136 -2.87 13.66 -0.27
N LEU A 137 -3.48 14.83 -0.38
CA LEU A 137 -3.17 15.95 0.51
C LEU A 137 -3.93 15.88 1.83
N PHE A 138 -3.17 15.98 2.91
CA PHE A 138 -3.62 16.21 4.28
C PHE A 138 -3.33 17.67 4.64
N SER A 139 -4.31 18.37 5.22
CA SER A 139 -4.19 19.80 5.53
C SER A 139 -4.75 20.11 6.91
N ARG A 140 -4.05 20.95 7.69
CA ARG A 140 -4.51 21.51 8.96
C ARG A 140 -5.24 22.83 8.72
N SER A 141 -6.56 22.77 8.65
CA SER A 141 -7.41 23.93 8.35
C SER A 141 -7.25 25.08 9.35
N ASP A 142 -7.02 24.77 10.62
CA ASP A 142 -6.78 25.76 11.68
C ASP A 142 -5.45 26.51 11.51
N ILE A 143 -4.37 25.81 11.10
CA ILE A 143 -3.05 26.41 10.85
C ILE A 143 -3.09 27.27 9.59
N LEU A 144 -3.69 26.72 8.49
CA LEU A 144 -3.90 27.49 7.26
C LEU A 144 -4.63 28.81 7.53
N LYS A 145 -5.73 28.76 8.26
CA LYS A 145 -6.51 29.95 8.61
C LYS A 145 -5.69 30.94 9.44
N LYS A 146 -4.90 30.49 10.42
CA LYS A 146 -4.01 31.36 11.23
C LYS A 146 -2.93 32.03 10.38
N ALA A 147 -2.46 31.35 9.32
CA ALA A 147 -1.49 31.88 8.36
C ALA A 147 -2.13 32.81 7.29
N GLY A 148 -3.44 33.02 7.34
CA GLY A 148 -4.16 33.85 6.33
C GLY A 148 -4.46 33.11 5.04
N VAL A 149 -4.28 31.80 4.98
CA VAL A 149 -4.63 30.94 3.82
C VAL A 149 -6.09 30.53 3.97
N ASN A 150 -6.95 31.01 3.06
CA ASN A 150 -8.40 30.88 3.18
C ASN A 150 -9.00 29.67 2.45
N SER A 151 -8.18 28.93 1.69
CA SER A 151 -8.59 27.73 0.95
C SER A 151 -7.60 26.61 1.17
N ILE A 152 -8.07 25.36 1.10
CA ILE A 152 -7.20 24.20 1.06
C ILE A 152 -6.41 24.23 -0.27
N PRO A 153 -5.08 24.05 -0.26
CA PRO A 153 -4.27 23.96 -1.47
C PRO A 153 -4.78 22.87 -2.43
N ALA A 154 -4.77 23.16 -3.72
CA ALA A 154 -5.15 22.21 -4.78
C ALA A 154 -3.97 21.87 -5.70
N THR A 155 -2.93 22.69 -5.69
CA THR A 155 -1.71 22.50 -6.48
C THR A 155 -0.49 22.49 -5.55
N TYR A 156 0.63 21.95 -6.03
CA TYR A 156 1.87 22.03 -5.26
C TYR A 156 2.40 23.46 -5.15
N GLU A 157 2.10 24.32 -6.12
CA GLU A 157 2.36 25.75 -6.02
C GLU A 157 1.57 26.39 -4.86
N ASP A 158 0.31 25.99 -4.67
CA ASP A 158 -0.50 26.45 -3.53
C ASP A 158 0.05 25.89 -2.20
N VAL A 159 0.52 24.62 -2.19
CA VAL A 159 1.18 24.02 -1.02
C VAL A 159 2.41 24.82 -0.63
N LEU A 160 3.27 25.18 -1.60
CA LEU A 160 4.45 26.01 -1.38
C LEU A 160 4.10 27.41 -0.87
N ALA A 161 3.06 28.04 -1.45
CA ALA A 161 2.59 29.35 -1.01
C ALA A 161 2.06 29.30 0.43
N ALA A 162 1.29 28.27 0.76
CA ALA A 162 0.77 28.04 2.11
C ALA A 162 1.91 27.76 3.11
N ALA A 163 2.88 26.91 2.76
CA ALA A 163 4.04 26.62 3.61
C ALA A 163 4.85 27.87 3.91
N LYS A 164 5.07 28.72 2.90
CA LYS A 164 5.74 30.02 3.05
C LYS A 164 4.95 30.95 4.00
N ALA A 165 3.63 31.03 3.84
CA ALA A 165 2.78 31.84 4.70
C ALA A 165 2.82 31.36 6.17
N ILE A 166 2.74 30.05 6.41
CA ILE A 166 2.79 29.44 7.74
C ILE A 166 4.14 29.76 8.42
N LYS A 167 5.25 29.55 7.71
CA LYS A 167 6.60 29.85 8.20
C LYS A 167 6.78 31.35 8.47
N SER A 168 6.33 32.21 7.57
CA SER A 168 6.41 33.67 7.73
C SER A 168 5.59 34.20 8.89
N ALA A 169 4.49 33.53 9.24
CA ALA A 169 3.67 33.83 10.40
C ALA A 169 4.27 33.30 11.72
N GLY A 170 5.42 32.61 11.68
CA GLY A 170 6.06 32.02 12.86
C GLY A 170 5.26 30.89 13.51
N LEU A 171 4.38 30.23 12.75
CA LEU A 171 3.51 29.17 13.27
C LEU A 171 4.23 27.82 13.31
N MET A 172 5.02 27.52 12.29
CA MET A 172 5.84 26.29 12.16
C MET A 172 7.10 26.60 11.32
N ASP A 173 8.23 26.05 11.72
CA ASP A 173 9.48 26.14 10.94
C ASP A 173 9.47 25.19 9.75
N TYR A 174 8.88 24.01 9.90
CA TYR A 174 8.82 22.92 8.95
C TYR A 174 7.39 22.41 8.74
N PRO A 175 6.52 23.19 8.05
CA PRO A 175 5.10 22.88 7.96
C PRO A 175 4.72 21.75 6.99
N VAL A 176 5.68 21.25 6.18
CA VAL A 176 5.43 20.28 5.10
C VAL A 176 6.13 18.96 5.39
N ALA A 177 5.48 17.85 5.06
CA ALA A 177 6.14 16.55 4.93
C ALA A 177 5.61 15.77 3.70
N LEU A 178 6.52 14.97 3.15
CA LEU A 178 6.25 13.91 2.17
C LEU A 178 6.89 12.63 2.70
N ASN A 179 6.62 11.48 2.08
CA ASN A 179 7.26 10.22 2.47
C ASN A 179 8.60 10.07 1.76
N THR A 180 9.60 10.82 2.17
CA THR A 180 10.87 10.97 1.47
C THR A 180 12.02 10.11 2.02
N ALA A 181 11.73 9.11 2.87
CA ALA A 181 12.77 8.18 3.31
C ALA A 181 13.51 7.61 2.10
N ALA A 182 14.84 7.67 2.13
CA ALA A 182 15.69 7.20 1.04
C ALA A 182 15.34 5.75 0.64
N GLY A 183 15.44 5.45 -0.63
CA GLY A 183 14.99 4.18 -1.20
C GLY A 183 13.55 4.24 -1.73
N TRP A 184 12.76 3.20 -1.45
CA TRP A 184 11.46 3.03 -2.10
C TRP A 184 10.53 4.25 -1.94
N ASN A 185 10.41 4.81 -0.74
CA ASN A 185 9.53 5.96 -0.50
C ASN A 185 9.92 7.18 -1.34
N LEU A 186 11.20 7.50 -1.39
CA LEU A 186 11.70 8.63 -2.19
C LEU A 186 11.47 8.42 -3.69
N GLY A 187 11.67 7.18 -4.18
CA GLY A 187 11.32 6.79 -5.54
C GLY A 187 9.83 6.99 -5.85
N GLU A 188 8.94 6.65 -4.89
CA GLU A 188 7.49 6.83 -5.05
C GLU A 188 7.10 8.31 -5.11
N GLU A 189 7.72 9.19 -4.34
CA GLU A 189 7.45 10.62 -4.42
C GLU A 189 7.80 11.19 -5.81
N PHE A 190 8.92 10.73 -6.40
CA PHE A 190 9.25 11.09 -7.78
C PHE A 190 8.21 10.52 -8.76
N VAL A 191 7.87 9.23 -8.65
CA VAL A 191 6.90 8.56 -9.54
C VAL A 191 5.55 9.28 -9.51
N ASN A 192 5.03 9.59 -8.32
CA ASN A 192 3.77 10.30 -8.15
C ASN A 192 3.79 11.68 -8.83
N MET A 193 4.84 12.45 -8.59
CA MET A 193 4.95 13.80 -9.13
C MET A 193 5.19 13.80 -10.64
N TYR A 194 6.03 12.90 -11.14
CA TYR A 194 6.30 12.73 -12.56
C TYR A 194 5.04 12.27 -13.33
N MET A 195 4.25 11.34 -12.73
CA MET A 195 2.97 10.91 -13.28
C MET A 195 2.00 12.08 -13.50
N GLY A 196 2.04 13.07 -12.60
CA GLY A 196 1.27 14.32 -12.74
C GLY A 196 1.58 15.10 -14.01
N THR A 197 2.79 14.98 -14.57
CA THR A 197 3.16 15.65 -15.84
C THR A 197 2.50 15.03 -17.07
N GLY A 198 2.06 13.77 -16.97
CA GLY A 198 1.54 12.99 -18.09
C GLY A 198 2.62 12.46 -19.04
N ALA A 199 3.90 12.63 -18.71
CA ALA A 199 5.01 12.07 -19.49
C ALA A 199 5.19 10.58 -19.23
N ASP A 200 5.75 9.88 -20.22
CA ASP A 200 6.01 8.43 -20.14
C ASP A 200 7.32 8.14 -19.39
N PHE A 201 7.33 7.11 -18.55
CA PHE A 201 8.54 6.64 -17.87
C PHE A 201 9.51 5.93 -18.81
N PHE A 202 9.00 5.35 -19.88
CA PHE A 202 9.75 4.56 -20.85
C PHE A 202 9.41 4.95 -22.25
N LYS A 203 10.31 4.71 -23.20
CA LYS A 203 9.99 4.87 -24.61
C LYS A 203 8.88 3.89 -25.00
N PRO A 204 7.90 4.30 -25.80
CA PRO A 204 6.72 3.49 -26.11
C PRO A 204 7.08 2.09 -26.63
N GLY A 205 6.53 1.05 -25.96
CA GLY A 205 6.71 -0.35 -26.34
C GLY A 205 8.09 -0.94 -26.03
N THR A 206 8.93 -0.26 -25.24
CA THR A 206 10.27 -0.72 -24.87
C THR A 206 10.49 -0.66 -23.37
N ALA A 207 11.59 -1.23 -22.88
CA ALA A 207 12.10 -1.05 -21.53
C ALA A 207 13.11 0.11 -21.41
N GLU A 208 13.33 0.86 -22.49
CA GLU A 208 14.25 2.01 -22.43
C GLU A 208 13.65 3.15 -21.60
N VAL A 209 14.36 3.55 -20.55
CA VAL A 209 13.94 4.63 -19.66
C VAL A 209 13.87 5.99 -20.40
N ALA A 210 12.92 6.83 -20.03
CA ALA A 210 12.68 8.12 -20.67
C ALA A 210 12.52 9.28 -19.66
N VAL A 211 12.87 9.10 -18.39
CA VAL A 211 12.67 10.12 -17.34
C VAL A 211 13.73 11.24 -17.33
N ASN A 212 14.87 11.04 -17.99
CA ASN A 212 15.91 12.03 -18.13
C ASN A 212 15.53 13.05 -19.23
N ASN A 213 14.65 13.95 -18.86
CA ASN A 213 14.06 14.97 -19.75
C ASN A 213 13.59 16.19 -18.94
N ASP A 214 13.05 17.23 -19.61
CA ASP A 214 12.58 18.45 -18.96
C ASP A 214 11.50 18.20 -17.89
N HIS A 215 10.63 17.19 -18.04
CA HIS A 215 9.64 16.82 -17.04
C HIS A 215 10.30 16.22 -15.80
N GLY A 216 11.33 15.39 -15.97
CA GLY A 216 12.12 14.83 -14.88
C GLY A 216 12.84 15.92 -14.08
N VAL A 217 13.51 16.85 -14.78
CA VAL A 217 14.18 18.00 -14.16
C VAL A 217 13.17 18.86 -13.39
N ALA A 218 12.02 19.16 -13.98
CA ALA A 218 10.97 19.95 -13.33
C ALA A 218 10.40 19.21 -12.09
N THR A 219 10.22 17.87 -12.16
CA THR A 219 9.78 17.03 -11.05
C THR A 219 10.75 17.12 -9.87
N LEU A 220 12.05 16.93 -10.12
CA LEU A 220 13.08 17.04 -9.09
C LEU A 220 13.11 18.44 -8.45
N ASN A 221 13.02 19.50 -9.26
CA ASN A 221 13.00 20.87 -8.75
C ASN A 221 11.77 21.16 -7.89
N MET A 222 10.58 20.61 -8.22
CA MET A 222 9.40 20.74 -7.39
C MET A 222 9.57 19.99 -6.06
N LEU A 223 10.07 18.74 -6.07
CA LEU A 223 10.39 17.99 -4.86
C LEU A 223 11.36 18.76 -3.95
N LYS A 224 12.44 19.28 -4.52
CA LYS A 224 13.42 20.09 -3.78
C LYS A 224 12.81 21.34 -3.16
N SER A 225 11.89 21.98 -3.87
CA SER A 225 11.16 23.14 -3.36
C SER A 225 10.28 22.81 -2.16
N LEU A 226 9.63 21.64 -2.18
CA LEU A 226 8.77 21.16 -1.10
C LEU A 226 9.59 20.77 0.13
N VAL A 227 10.66 19.99 -0.04
CA VAL A 227 11.52 19.56 1.09
C VAL A 227 12.26 20.73 1.76
N ALA A 228 12.39 21.88 1.11
CA ALA A 228 12.91 23.11 1.74
C ALA A 228 12.01 23.63 2.88
N TYR A 229 10.75 23.16 2.95
CA TYR A 229 9.81 23.42 4.05
C TYR A 229 9.60 22.21 4.96
N SER A 230 10.34 21.12 4.76
CA SER A 230 10.33 19.91 5.58
C SER A 230 11.43 19.94 6.64
N ASN A 231 11.27 19.11 7.67
CA ASN A 231 12.31 18.88 8.67
C ASN A 231 13.62 18.48 7.97
N PRO A 232 14.80 18.94 8.42
CA PRO A 232 16.09 18.56 7.82
C PRO A 232 16.33 17.04 7.70
N ASP A 233 15.71 16.25 8.56
CA ASP A 233 15.79 14.78 8.55
C ASP A 233 14.79 14.12 7.58
N TYR A 234 14.21 14.85 6.63
CA TYR A 234 13.17 14.39 5.70
C TYR A 234 13.52 13.09 4.97
N LEU A 235 14.80 12.80 4.72
CA LEU A 235 15.25 11.54 4.10
C LEU A 235 15.10 10.31 5.02
N THR A 236 14.60 10.48 6.23
CA THR A 236 14.25 9.38 7.15
C THR A 236 12.73 9.19 7.28
N TYR A 237 11.92 10.05 6.65
CA TYR A 237 10.47 10.05 6.79
C TYR A 237 9.82 9.01 5.88
N ASP A 238 9.58 7.83 6.41
CA ASP A 238 8.66 6.86 5.84
C ASP A 238 7.20 7.18 6.21
N SER A 239 6.25 6.38 5.77
CA SER A 239 4.83 6.60 6.04
C SER A 239 4.48 6.60 7.53
N ASN A 240 5.20 5.83 8.37
CA ASN A 240 4.96 5.77 9.81
C ASN A 240 5.50 7.02 10.49
N ALA A 241 6.72 7.46 10.12
CA ALA A 241 7.31 8.69 10.65
C ALA A 241 6.48 9.92 10.27
N THR A 242 6.03 10.03 9.01
CA THR A 242 5.18 11.14 8.56
C THR A 242 3.85 11.16 9.30
N GLN A 243 3.21 10.00 9.53
CA GLN A 243 1.99 9.90 10.33
C GLN A 243 2.23 10.34 11.77
N ALA A 244 3.30 9.87 12.42
CA ALA A 244 3.63 10.23 13.79
C ALA A 244 3.83 11.74 13.96
N GLU A 245 4.52 12.39 13.02
CA GLU A 245 4.68 13.85 13.01
C GLU A 245 3.35 14.59 12.81
N TRP A 246 2.44 14.03 11.99
CA TRP A 246 1.10 14.57 11.82
C TRP A 246 0.29 14.50 13.12
N GLU A 247 0.23 13.32 13.75
CA GLU A 247 -0.49 13.07 15.00
C GLU A 247 0.04 13.92 16.16
N ALA A 248 1.37 14.14 16.19
CA ALA A 248 2.01 15.05 17.15
C ALA A 248 1.66 16.52 16.90
N GLY A 249 1.07 16.86 15.74
CA GLY A 249 0.71 18.24 15.39
C GLY A 249 1.88 19.07 14.84
N ASN A 250 2.98 18.45 14.45
CA ASN A 250 4.18 19.10 13.95
C ASN A 250 4.09 19.49 12.46
N LEU A 251 3.01 19.09 11.78
CA LEU A 251 2.79 19.33 10.35
C LEU A 251 1.50 20.12 10.11
N ALA A 252 1.50 20.90 9.05
CA ALA A 252 0.32 21.61 8.55
C ALA A 252 -0.16 21.11 7.20
N LEU A 253 0.75 20.58 6.39
CA LEU A 253 0.52 20.05 5.04
C LEU A 253 1.37 18.79 4.87
N ALA A 254 0.76 17.72 4.36
CA ALA A 254 1.50 16.52 4.01
C ALA A 254 0.84 15.78 2.84
N THR A 255 1.64 15.13 2.01
CA THR A 255 1.15 14.04 1.16
C THR A 255 1.43 12.73 1.85
N MET A 256 0.37 11.96 2.10
CA MET A 256 0.44 10.67 2.78
C MET A 256 -0.50 9.67 2.09
N TRP A 257 -0.26 8.40 2.38
CA TRP A 257 -1.14 7.31 1.95
C TRP A 257 -2.54 7.43 2.58
N GLY A 258 -3.57 7.23 1.78
CA GLY A 258 -4.97 7.29 2.24
C GLY A 258 -5.31 6.30 3.35
N THR A 259 -4.60 5.17 3.44
CA THR A 259 -4.71 4.22 4.56
C THR A 259 -4.35 4.82 5.93
N ARG A 260 -3.74 6.01 5.97
CA ARG A 260 -3.45 6.76 7.21
C ARG A 260 -4.63 7.64 7.63
N GLY A 261 -5.61 7.84 6.73
CA GLY A 261 -6.74 8.74 6.96
C GLY A 261 -7.56 8.40 8.20
N GLY A 262 -7.81 7.12 8.47
CA GLY A 262 -8.52 6.67 9.66
C GLY A 262 -7.81 7.06 10.95
N ALA A 263 -6.54 6.68 11.07
CA ALA A 263 -5.73 6.92 12.26
C ALA A 263 -5.54 8.42 12.58
N VAL A 264 -5.31 9.26 11.55
CA VAL A 264 -5.12 10.71 11.81
C VAL A 264 -6.41 11.46 12.14
N LEU A 265 -7.58 10.89 11.82
CA LEU A 265 -8.89 11.46 12.12
C LEU A 265 -9.48 10.96 13.46
N ASP A 266 -8.92 9.92 14.06
CA ASP A 266 -9.34 9.47 15.38
C ASP A 266 -8.62 10.26 16.51
N ASP A 267 -9.07 10.05 17.74
CA ASP A 267 -8.52 10.70 18.94
C ASP A 267 -7.59 9.76 19.73
N GLU A 268 -7.20 8.58 19.16
CA GLU A 268 -6.30 7.64 19.81
C GLU A 268 -4.82 8.03 19.61
N GLY A 269 -4.43 8.30 18.36
CA GLY A 269 -3.08 8.78 18.01
C GLY A 269 -2.97 10.28 17.96
N SER A 270 -3.97 10.96 17.39
CA SER A 270 -4.03 12.41 17.24
C SER A 270 -4.66 13.10 18.44
N THR A 271 -4.14 14.27 18.82
CA THR A 271 -4.90 15.13 19.73
C THR A 271 -6.18 15.62 19.05
N LYS A 272 -7.23 15.91 19.82
CA LYS A 272 -8.49 16.44 19.27
C LYS A 272 -8.32 17.73 18.45
N ALA A 273 -7.31 18.54 18.78
CA ALA A 273 -6.98 19.73 17.99
C ALA A 273 -6.42 19.37 16.62
N VAL A 274 -5.75 18.24 16.48
CA VAL A 274 -5.24 17.70 15.20
C VAL A 274 -6.37 17.02 14.44
N SER A 275 -7.01 16.01 15.02
CA SER A 275 -8.04 15.21 14.35
C SER A 275 -9.19 16.05 13.81
N SER A 276 -9.74 16.97 14.63
CA SER A 276 -10.89 17.80 14.23
C SER A 276 -10.58 18.93 13.23
N ASN A 277 -9.30 19.23 12.99
CA ASN A 277 -8.87 20.24 12.00
C ASN A 277 -8.12 19.62 10.81
N THR A 278 -8.00 18.30 10.75
CA THR A 278 -7.45 17.59 9.60
C THR A 278 -8.50 17.52 8.49
N VAL A 279 -8.11 17.95 7.30
CA VAL A 279 -8.92 17.89 6.08
C VAL A 279 -8.18 17.05 5.05
N LEU A 280 -8.86 16.04 4.52
CA LEU A 280 -8.35 15.12 3.50
C LEU A 280 -8.92 15.52 2.14
N THR A 281 -8.05 15.87 1.19
CA THR A 281 -8.45 16.26 -0.18
C THR A 281 -7.67 15.43 -1.21
N GLY A 282 -8.08 15.50 -2.48
CA GLY A 282 -7.35 14.84 -3.56
C GLY A 282 -5.88 15.24 -3.63
N ALA A 283 -5.07 14.41 -4.27
CA ALA A 283 -3.67 14.72 -4.53
C ALA A 283 -3.53 16.03 -5.32
N PRO A 284 -2.56 16.88 -4.98
CA PRO A 284 -2.32 18.12 -5.72
C PRO A 284 -2.00 17.85 -7.19
N THR A 285 -2.38 18.78 -8.05
CA THR A 285 -1.79 18.92 -9.40
C THR A 285 -0.58 19.85 -9.33
N TRP A 286 0.15 20.04 -10.43
CA TRP A 286 1.21 21.03 -10.50
C TRP A 286 1.51 21.45 -11.94
N GLY A 287 2.14 22.61 -12.10
CA GLY A 287 2.32 23.20 -13.42
C GLY A 287 0.97 23.49 -14.08
N ASN A 288 0.91 23.30 -15.39
CA ASN A 288 -0.32 23.46 -16.16
C ASN A 288 -1.07 22.13 -16.37
N ASN A 289 -0.75 21.10 -15.60
CA ASN A 289 -1.34 19.78 -15.75
C ASN A 289 -2.60 19.65 -14.89
N ALA A 290 -3.63 19.01 -15.43
CA ALA A 290 -4.87 18.72 -14.72
C ALA A 290 -4.83 17.36 -13.99
N ARG A 291 -3.81 16.53 -14.24
CA ARG A 291 -3.69 15.20 -13.64
C ARG A 291 -3.15 15.31 -12.22
N PRO A 292 -3.75 14.61 -11.24
CA PRO A 292 -3.20 14.53 -9.89
C PRO A 292 -1.77 13.95 -9.89
N ALA A 293 -0.89 14.54 -9.09
CA ALA A 293 0.46 14.02 -8.86
C ALA A 293 0.41 12.87 -7.85
N SER A 294 -0.16 11.78 -8.27
CA SER A 294 -0.33 10.56 -7.48
C SER A 294 -0.59 9.37 -8.39
N THR A 295 -0.31 8.20 -7.88
CA THR A 295 -0.64 6.91 -8.49
C THR A 295 -1.76 6.22 -7.72
N LEU A 296 -2.61 5.48 -8.43
CA LEU A 296 -3.60 4.60 -7.82
C LEU A 296 -2.99 3.23 -7.56
N TRP A 297 -3.20 2.76 -6.35
CA TRP A 297 -2.71 1.48 -5.86
C TRP A 297 -3.86 0.59 -5.44
N TRP A 298 -3.60 -0.70 -5.44
CA TRP A 298 -4.41 -1.69 -4.77
C TRP A 298 -3.50 -2.60 -3.94
N ASP A 299 -4.03 -3.11 -2.83
CA ASP A 299 -3.47 -4.17 -2.03
C ASP A 299 -4.33 -5.42 -2.22
N GLY A 300 -3.70 -6.55 -2.53
CA GLY A 300 -4.41 -7.77 -2.89
C GLY A 300 -3.70 -9.04 -2.45
N ILE A 301 -4.50 -10.07 -2.30
CA ILE A 301 -4.10 -11.40 -1.87
C ILE A 301 -3.59 -12.16 -3.10
N ALA A 302 -2.31 -12.51 -3.10
CA ALA A 302 -1.73 -13.46 -4.05
C ALA A 302 -1.31 -14.74 -3.32
N ILE A 303 -1.43 -15.89 -3.97
CA ILE A 303 -1.12 -17.20 -3.40
C ILE A 303 0.11 -17.78 -4.07
N SER A 304 1.03 -18.32 -3.26
CA SER A 304 2.30 -18.87 -3.70
C SER A 304 2.10 -20.06 -4.64
N ALA A 305 2.95 -20.13 -5.67
CA ALA A 305 2.90 -21.25 -6.64
C ALA A 305 3.44 -22.55 -6.03
N ASN A 306 4.49 -22.45 -5.20
CA ASN A 306 5.26 -23.60 -4.70
C ASN A 306 4.77 -24.06 -3.32
N ILE A 307 3.48 -24.38 -3.22
CA ILE A 307 2.80 -24.95 -2.04
C ILE A 307 1.80 -26.02 -2.48
N SER A 308 1.32 -26.84 -1.54
CA SER A 308 0.29 -27.82 -1.80
C SER A 308 -1.05 -27.15 -2.20
N ASP A 309 -1.90 -27.87 -2.93
CA ASP A 309 -3.24 -27.38 -3.26
C ASP A 309 -4.12 -27.26 -2.00
N GLU A 310 -3.88 -28.12 -1.01
CA GLU A 310 -4.55 -28.06 0.29
C GLU A 310 -4.22 -26.77 1.03
N ASP A 311 -2.93 -26.41 1.13
CA ASP A 311 -2.51 -25.14 1.76
C ASP A 311 -3.00 -23.93 0.94
N ALA A 312 -3.03 -24.02 -0.39
CA ALA A 312 -3.54 -22.95 -1.24
C ALA A 312 -5.04 -22.73 -1.04
N GLU A 313 -5.84 -23.80 -0.97
CA GLU A 313 -7.28 -23.71 -0.70
C GLU A 313 -7.57 -23.19 0.71
N ALA A 314 -6.87 -23.71 1.72
CA ALA A 314 -6.97 -23.24 3.10
C ALA A 314 -6.64 -21.75 3.21
N THR A 315 -5.56 -21.33 2.54
CA THR A 315 -5.14 -19.93 2.51
C THR A 315 -6.19 -19.04 1.85
N PHE A 316 -6.71 -19.47 0.69
CA PHE A 316 -7.73 -18.70 -0.02
C PHE A 316 -8.98 -18.50 0.86
N ILE A 317 -9.51 -19.58 1.47
CA ILE A 317 -10.70 -19.50 2.33
C ILE A 317 -10.46 -18.60 3.54
N ALA A 318 -9.31 -18.75 4.22
CA ALA A 318 -8.97 -17.91 5.38
C ALA A 318 -8.87 -16.42 4.99
N MET A 319 -8.26 -16.13 3.84
CA MET A 319 -8.15 -14.76 3.36
C MET A 319 -9.50 -14.18 2.88
N MET A 320 -10.40 -15.00 2.30
CA MET A 320 -11.77 -14.57 1.99
C MET A 320 -12.56 -14.25 3.26
N LYS A 321 -12.35 -14.99 4.37
CA LYS A 321 -12.89 -14.59 5.68
C LYS A 321 -12.33 -13.24 6.11
N GLY A 322 -11.03 -12.98 5.88
CA GLY A 322 -10.37 -11.73 6.20
C GLY A 322 -10.97 -10.50 5.50
N ILE A 323 -11.48 -10.67 4.29
CA ILE A 323 -12.09 -9.59 3.48
C ILE A 323 -13.62 -9.73 3.37
N SER A 324 -14.26 -10.45 4.28
CA SER A 324 -15.71 -10.60 4.29
C SER A 324 -16.42 -9.30 4.65
N SER A 325 -17.68 -9.18 4.24
CA SER A 325 -18.50 -7.96 4.41
C SER A 325 -18.60 -7.51 5.87
N ASP A 326 -18.69 -8.44 6.82
CA ASP A 326 -18.74 -8.14 8.26
C ASP A 326 -17.42 -7.56 8.78
N VAL A 327 -16.28 -8.07 8.31
CA VAL A 327 -14.95 -7.53 8.63
C VAL A 327 -14.77 -6.13 8.05
N ILE A 328 -15.14 -5.93 6.77
CA ILE A 328 -15.08 -4.63 6.10
C ILE A 328 -15.94 -3.59 6.83
N GLN A 329 -17.18 -3.94 7.22
CA GLN A 329 -18.05 -3.03 7.95
C GLN A 329 -17.50 -2.66 9.32
N ALA A 330 -16.94 -3.63 10.05
CA ALA A 330 -16.35 -3.40 11.37
C ALA A 330 -15.10 -2.52 11.33
N ASN A 331 -14.36 -2.56 10.20
CA ASN A 331 -13.08 -1.88 10.03
C ASN A 331 -13.12 -0.89 8.85
N ASN A 332 -14.25 -0.22 8.68
CA ASN A 332 -14.57 0.60 7.50
C ASN A 332 -13.56 1.73 7.22
N SER A 333 -12.92 2.26 8.27
CA SER A 333 -11.97 3.39 8.18
C SER A 333 -10.53 2.98 7.83
N ASP A 334 -10.20 1.69 7.84
CA ASP A 334 -8.82 1.21 7.73
C ASP A 334 -8.24 1.39 6.31
N THR A 335 -9.10 1.38 5.30
CA THR A 335 -8.75 1.62 3.89
C THR A 335 -9.97 1.96 3.06
N VAL A 336 -9.78 2.27 1.78
CA VAL A 336 -10.87 2.26 0.78
C VAL A 336 -11.09 0.82 0.34
N TRP A 337 -11.97 0.11 1.04
CA TRP A 337 -12.25 -1.28 0.74
C TRP A 337 -12.93 -1.44 -0.63
N LEU A 338 -12.57 -2.50 -1.35
CA LEU A 338 -13.16 -2.83 -2.66
C LEU A 338 -14.28 -3.86 -2.56
N GLY A 339 -14.42 -4.49 -1.38
CA GLY A 339 -15.41 -5.54 -1.12
C GLY A 339 -16.78 -5.00 -0.70
N ALA A 340 -17.75 -5.89 -0.67
CA ALA A 340 -19.11 -5.60 -0.21
C ALA A 340 -19.11 -5.16 1.27
N GLY A 341 -19.97 -4.23 1.62
CA GLY A 341 -20.10 -3.72 2.99
C GLY A 341 -19.32 -2.43 3.26
N TYR A 342 -18.44 -2.01 2.35
CA TYR A 342 -17.75 -0.74 2.48
C TYR A 342 -18.72 0.45 2.33
N MET A 343 -18.52 1.43 3.21
CA MET A 343 -19.23 2.72 3.17
C MET A 343 -18.21 3.85 3.16
N PRO A 344 -18.16 4.70 2.11
CA PRO A 344 -17.27 5.85 2.08
C PRO A 344 -17.37 6.71 3.34
N SER A 345 -16.22 7.10 3.89
CA SER A 345 -16.12 7.91 5.10
C SER A 345 -15.23 9.13 4.87
N ALA A 346 -15.11 10.00 5.87
CA ALA A 346 -14.17 11.11 5.82
C ALA A 346 -12.71 10.63 5.60
N ALA A 347 -12.34 9.45 6.11
CA ALA A 347 -11.01 8.86 5.94
C ALA A 347 -10.68 8.52 4.48
N SER A 348 -11.69 8.16 3.68
CA SER A 348 -11.52 7.81 2.27
C SER A 348 -11.63 8.99 1.31
N ALA A 349 -11.95 10.18 1.80
CA ALA A 349 -12.27 11.34 0.95
C ALA A 349 -11.13 11.70 -0.01
N GLY A 350 -9.88 11.67 0.47
CA GLY A 350 -8.72 12.02 -0.35
C GLY A 350 -8.43 10.99 -1.46
N VAL A 351 -8.48 9.70 -1.16
CA VAL A 351 -8.30 8.62 -2.17
C VAL A 351 -9.41 8.70 -3.22
N SER A 352 -10.65 8.83 -2.78
CA SER A 352 -11.82 8.93 -3.68
C SER A 352 -11.72 10.16 -4.59
N ALA A 353 -11.33 11.31 -4.05
CA ALA A 353 -11.14 12.54 -4.83
C ALA A 353 -9.98 12.41 -5.82
N THR A 354 -8.86 11.79 -5.42
CA THR A 354 -7.71 11.54 -6.29
C THR A 354 -8.08 10.65 -7.47
N ALA A 355 -8.81 9.56 -7.21
CA ALA A 355 -9.29 8.67 -8.27
C ALA A 355 -10.29 9.37 -9.20
N ALA A 356 -11.26 10.12 -8.65
CA ALA A 356 -12.26 10.85 -9.42
C ALA A 356 -11.63 11.96 -10.30
N ALA A 357 -10.51 12.55 -9.88
CA ALA A 357 -9.74 13.53 -10.64
C ALA A 357 -8.88 12.90 -11.76
N GLY A 358 -8.90 11.57 -11.93
CA GLY A 358 -8.22 10.88 -13.02
C GLY A 358 -6.76 10.55 -12.77
N ALA A 359 -6.37 10.33 -11.52
CA ALA A 359 -5.07 9.72 -11.22
C ALA A 359 -4.94 8.36 -11.94
N ALA A 360 -3.77 8.08 -12.49
CA ALA A 360 -3.51 6.83 -13.18
C ALA A 360 -3.01 5.74 -12.21
N PRO A 361 -3.22 4.46 -12.51
CA PRO A 361 -2.59 3.38 -11.76
C PRO A 361 -1.06 3.46 -11.82
N TYR A 362 -0.39 3.02 -10.76
CA TYR A 362 1.06 2.78 -10.82
C TYR A 362 1.37 1.80 -11.97
N PRO A 363 2.39 2.06 -12.82
CA PRO A 363 2.64 1.24 -14.00
C PRO A 363 2.99 -0.20 -13.64
N MET A 364 2.16 -1.15 -14.07
CA MET A 364 2.37 -2.60 -13.88
C MET A 364 3.26 -3.17 -15.00
N LEU A 365 4.45 -2.61 -15.18
CA LEU A 365 5.43 -3.06 -16.15
C LEU A 365 6.52 -3.89 -15.47
N PRO A 366 7.04 -4.97 -16.10
CA PRO A 366 8.04 -5.86 -15.49
C PRO A 366 9.30 -5.16 -15.00
N PHE A 367 9.67 -4.08 -15.65
CA PHE A 367 10.87 -3.29 -15.40
C PHE A 367 10.62 -2.01 -14.57
N MET A 368 9.36 -1.66 -14.24
CA MET A 368 9.04 -0.45 -13.48
C MET A 368 9.63 -0.46 -12.06
N GLY A 369 9.61 -1.62 -11.39
CA GLY A 369 10.23 -1.76 -10.07
C GLY A 369 11.76 -1.54 -10.08
N THR A 370 12.42 -1.86 -11.20
CA THR A 370 13.86 -1.58 -11.37
C THR A 370 14.11 -0.08 -11.50
N LEU A 371 13.31 0.63 -12.28
CA LEU A 371 13.38 2.09 -12.37
C LEU A 371 13.07 2.76 -11.01
N HIS A 372 12.04 2.30 -10.32
CA HIS A 372 11.67 2.79 -9.00
C HIS A 372 12.83 2.68 -8.00
N GLY A 373 13.53 1.52 -8.02
CA GLY A 373 14.72 1.31 -7.19
C GLY A 373 15.86 2.28 -7.53
N ALA A 374 16.14 2.50 -8.82
CA ALA A 374 17.14 3.46 -9.26
C ALA A 374 16.78 4.90 -8.84
N LEU A 375 15.52 5.31 -9.01
CA LEU A 375 15.05 6.63 -8.54
C LEU A 375 15.29 6.79 -7.04
N GLY A 376 14.89 5.81 -6.23
CA GLY A 376 15.05 5.86 -4.78
C GLY A 376 16.50 5.90 -4.30
N ALA A 377 17.41 5.33 -5.09
CA ALA A 377 18.84 5.32 -4.75
C ALA A 377 19.55 6.64 -5.12
N GLU A 378 19.25 7.19 -6.31
CA GLU A 378 20.11 8.21 -6.92
C GLU A 378 19.65 9.66 -6.66
N ILE A 379 18.36 9.93 -6.42
CA ILE A 379 17.87 11.33 -6.37
C ILE A 379 18.11 12.05 -5.03
N SER A 380 18.59 11.35 -4.00
CA SER A 380 18.82 11.95 -2.68
C SER A 380 19.91 13.03 -2.68
N ASP A 381 20.98 12.84 -3.44
CA ASP A 381 22.11 13.76 -3.51
C ASP A 381 21.72 15.11 -4.14
N PHE A 382 20.83 15.06 -5.15
CA PHE A 382 20.25 16.29 -5.69
C PHE A 382 19.42 17.04 -4.64
N LEU A 383 18.56 16.35 -3.89
CA LEU A 383 17.73 16.99 -2.86
C LEU A 383 18.60 17.65 -1.77
N GLN A 384 19.73 17.02 -1.40
CA GLN A 384 20.71 17.56 -0.45
C GLN A 384 21.58 18.68 -1.06
N GLY A 385 21.51 18.89 -2.39
CA GLY A 385 22.26 19.94 -3.08
C GLY A 385 23.68 19.56 -3.47
N SER A 386 24.02 18.27 -3.48
CA SER A 386 25.35 17.75 -3.84
C SER A 386 25.57 17.70 -5.35
N GLU A 387 24.47 17.68 -6.14
CA GLU A 387 24.52 17.60 -7.60
C GLU A 387 23.36 18.38 -8.28
N SER A 388 23.36 18.43 -9.62
CA SER A 388 22.26 19.01 -10.40
C SER A 388 21.15 17.98 -10.68
N ALA A 389 19.95 18.48 -11.06
CA ALA A 389 18.83 17.60 -11.43
C ALA A 389 19.16 16.76 -12.67
N GLU A 390 19.86 17.33 -13.64
CA GLU A 390 20.28 16.63 -14.85
C GLU A 390 21.27 15.50 -14.54
N GLN A 391 22.20 15.73 -13.58
CA GLN A 391 23.16 14.69 -13.14
C GLN A 391 22.43 13.57 -12.43
N ALA A 392 21.55 13.86 -11.46
CA ALA A 392 20.76 12.86 -10.76
C ALA A 392 19.94 11.99 -11.72
N LEU A 393 19.31 12.59 -12.75
CA LEU A 393 18.57 11.82 -13.75
C LEU A 393 19.49 11.00 -14.66
N ALA A 394 20.69 11.46 -14.95
CA ALA A 394 21.68 10.67 -15.69
C ALA A 394 22.16 9.47 -14.87
N ASP A 395 22.33 9.62 -13.56
CA ASP A 395 22.70 8.54 -12.66
C ASP A 395 21.57 7.53 -12.49
N VAL A 396 20.31 7.98 -12.38
CA VAL A 396 19.10 7.12 -12.44
C VAL A 396 19.07 6.30 -13.73
N GLU A 397 19.31 6.94 -14.89
CA GLU A 397 19.31 6.26 -16.18
C GLU A 397 20.42 5.21 -16.28
N ALA A 398 21.62 5.53 -15.78
CA ALA A 398 22.76 4.61 -15.74
C ALA A 398 22.48 3.39 -14.80
N ALA A 399 22.04 3.66 -13.57
CA ALA A 399 21.70 2.62 -12.60
C ALA A 399 20.56 1.71 -13.10
N TYR A 400 19.50 2.30 -13.65
CA TYR A 400 18.40 1.55 -14.26
C TYR A 400 18.90 0.67 -15.42
N THR A 401 19.65 1.25 -16.36
CA THR A 401 20.12 0.52 -17.55
C THR A 401 20.98 -0.68 -17.18
N ALA A 402 21.90 -0.52 -16.22
CA ALA A 402 22.73 -1.61 -15.71
C ALA A 402 21.86 -2.74 -15.11
N ALA A 403 20.95 -2.39 -14.22
CA ALA A 403 20.09 -3.38 -13.56
C ALA A 403 19.06 -4.03 -14.52
N ALA A 404 18.53 -3.28 -15.49
CA ALA A 404 17.59 -3.79 -16.49
C ALA A 404 18.28 -4.72 -17.48
N THR A 405 19.55 -4.47 -17.85
CA THR A 405 20.37 -5.36 -18.69
C THR A 405 20.69 -6.65 -17.94
N GLU A 406 21.09 -6.58 -16.67
CA GLU A 406 21.35 -7.76 -15.84
C GLU A 406 20.11 -8.67 -15.74
N LYS A 407 18.91 -8.07 -15.63
CA LYS A 407 17.63 -8.78 -15.59
C LYS A 407 17.10 -9.22 -16.97
N GLY A 408 17.79 -8.89 -18.07
CA GLY A 408 17.39 -9.24 -19.42
C GLY A 408 16.22 -8.43 -19.99
N PHE A 409 15.90 -7.27 -19.43
CA PHE A 409 14.89 -6.35 -19.96
C PHE A 409 15.44 -5.47 -21.10
N LEU A 410 16.75 -5.23 -21.09
CA LEU A 410 17.51 -4.52 -22.12
C LEU A 410 18.59 -5.46 -22.72
N ASN A 411 18.94 -5.24 -24.01
CA ASN A 411 19.97 -5.99 -24.73
C ASN A 411 21.36 -5.38 -24.54
#